data_117a405aa290e6d960d578606804f894
#
_entry.id   117a405aa290e6d960d578606804f894
#
_cell.length_a   1.000
_cell.length_b   1.000
_cell.length_c   1.000
_cell.angle_alpha   90.00
_cell.angle_beta   90.00
_cell.angle_gamma   90.00
#
_symmetry.space_group_name_H-M   'P 1'
#
loop_
_entity.id
_entity.type
_entity.pdbx_description
1 polymer ?
#
loop_
_entity_poly.entity_id
_entity_poly.type
_entity_poly.pdbx_seq_one_letter_code
_entity_poly.pdbx_strand_id
1 'polypeptide(L)'
;MVNFPTWKKALVAIVCLIGLIFALPNFISDKVTQQFPGFIPSQSVNLGLDLRGGSHLLLEVEVQAVIDEQLDATVDAARAALRGERIRYTGLGKQTRSVSVNIPDEKDREKALELLRDLDGEKITLEMTEAQVLERKTSAVQQSIEIIRRRIDETGVREPTIQRQGEDRVIVQLPGIDDPERVKALIGKTAKLTFQMVDVENSLQDAMAGRVPPGSMLFPMVDGAANGQPTMILVKSRIAVSGENLVDAQPSFDGRNNEPVVSFRFDTLGAKKFGDVTAKNVDRPFAIVLDGRVISAPVIREPILGGSGQISGGFSIEESNDLALLLRAGALPAPLSILEERTVGPGLGADSIAAGQIASIIGLVAVLIFMGVTYGRF
;
A
#
# COMPACT_ATOMS: atom_id res chain seq x y z
N MET A 1 1.54 -8.48 -67.96
CA MET A 1 2.46 -8.37 -66.85
C MET A 1 2.57 -6.91 -66.42
N VAL A 2 2.09 -6.53 -65.27
CA VAL A 2 2.25 -5.17 -64.75
C VAL A 2 3.71 -4.98 -64.36
N ASN A 3 4.48 -4.32 -65.20
CA ASN A 3 5.90 -4.02 -64.93
C ASN A 3 5.95 -2.87 -63.90
N PHE A 4 6.07 -3.20 -62.63
CA PHE A 4 6.37 -2.21 -61.59
C PHE A 4 7.79 -1.65 -61.79
N PRO A 5 7.96 -0.34 -61.82
CA PRO A 5 9.27 0.27 -61.88
C PRO A 5 10.10 -0.12 -60.65
N THR A 6 11.38 -0.27 -60.83
CA THR A 6 12.35 -0.80 -59.80
C THR A 6 12.24 -0.07 -58.46
N TRP A 7 11.98 1.27 -58.48
CA TRP A 7 11.85 2.07 -57.26
C TRP A 7 10.63 1.66 -56.41
N LYS A 8 9.48 1.26 -57.06
CA LYS A 8 8.30 0.79 -56.32
C LYS A 8 8.56 -0.58 -55.68
N LYS A 9 9.29 -1.45 -56.36
CA LYS A 9 9.69 -2.75 -55.79
C LYS A 9 10.62 -2.55 -54.60
N ALA A 10 11.55 -1.64 -54.68
CA ALA A 10 12.47 -1.29 -53.60
C ALA A 10 11.69 -0.68 -52.41
N LEU A 11 10.73 0.22 -52.65
CA LEU A 11 9.89 0.83 -51.62
C LEU A 11 9.07 -0.23 -50.85
N VAL A 12 8.42 -1.16 -51.56
CA VAL A 12 7.65 -2.24 -50.92
C VAL A 12 8.58 -3.14 -50.10
N ALA A 13 9.76 -3.50 -50.63
CA ALA A 13 10.74 -4.30 -49.90
C ALA A 13 11.19 -3.62 -48.60
N ILE A 14 11.45 -2.29 -48.65
CA ILE A 14 11.86 -1.50 -47.49
C ILE A 14 10.72 -1.48 -46.44
N VAL A 15 9.48 -1.23 -46.84
CA VAL A 15 8.33 -1.22 -45.93
C VAL A 15 8.12 -2.58 -45.27
N CYS A 16 8.23 -3.67 -46.03
CA CYS A 16 8.14 -5.04 -45.50
C CYS A 16 9.29 -5.33 -44.51
N LEU A 17 10.52 -4.88 -44.83
CA LEU A 17 11.67 -5.08 -43.97
C LEU A 17 11.53 -4.30 -42.64
N ILE A 18 11.03 -3.06 -42.71
CA ILE A 18 10.73 -2.25 -41.54
C ILE A 18 9.67 -2.96 -40.69
N GLY A 19 8.57 -3.44 -41.29
CA GLY A 19 7.52 -4.18 -40.58
C GLY A 19 8.05 -5.44 -39.89
N LEU A 20 8.97 -6.15 -40.55
CA LEU A 20 9.59 -7.36 -39.99
C LEU A 20 10.51 -7.03 -38.80
N ILE A 21 11.27 -5.94 -38.88
CA ILE A 21 12.11 -5.45 -37.78
C ILE A 21 11.24 -5.07 -36.57
N PHE A 22 10.12 -4.38 -36.77
CA PHE A 22 9.20 -4.05 -35.69
C PHE A 22 8.45 -5.24 -35.09
N ALA A 23 8.23 -6.30 -35.87
CA ALA A 23 7.61 -7.53 -35.37
C ALA A 23 8.58 -8.47 -34.65
N LEU A 24 9.90 -8.35 -34.91
CA LEU A 24 10.93 -9.24 -34.43
C LEU A 24 10.96 -9.42 -32.89
N PRO A 25 10.79 -8.36 -32.06
CA PRO A 25 10.79 -8.47 -30.61
C PRO A 25 9.72 -9.42 -30.04
N ASN A 26 8.63 -9.61 -30.78
CA ASN A 26 7.54 -10.50 -30.33
C ASN A 26 7.86 -12.00 -30.45
N PHE A 27 8.88 -12.35 -31.21
CA PHE A 27 9.32 -13.74 -31.45
C PHE A 27 10.60 -14.11 -30.71
N ILE A 28 11.26 -13.12 -30.09
CA ILE A 28 12.54 -13.29 -29.42
C ILE A 28 12.36 -13.08 -27.92
N SER A 29 13.06 -13.88 -27.12
CA SER A 29 13.02 -13.79 -25.67
C SER A 29 13.53 -12.41 -25.17
N ASP A 30 12.91 -11.87 -24.13
CA ASP A 30 13.21 -10.56 -23.51
C ASP A 30 14.69 -10.40 -23.13
N LYS A 31 15.40 -11.50 -22.81
CA LYS A 31 16.84 -11.46 -22.49
C LYS A 31 17.70 -11.07 -23.68
N VAL A 32 17.28 -11.38 -24.89
CA VAL A 32 18.00 -11.06 -26.13
C VAL A 32 17.63 -9.67 -26.65
N THR A 33 16.37 -9.28 -26.49
CA THR A 33 15.89 -7.96 -26.94
C THR A 33 16.52 -6.81 -26.16
N GLN A 34 16.90 -7.02 -24.90
CA GLN A 34 17.64 -6.04 -24.09
C GLN A 34 19.05 -5.73 -24.62
N GLN A 35 19.62 -6.59 -25.47
CA GLN A 35 20.91 -6.38 -26.08
C GLN A 35 20.84 -5.67 -27.44
N PHE A 36 19.64 -5.32 -27.90
CA PHE A 36 19.49 -4.63 -29.19
C PHE A 36 20.03 -3.20 -29.14
N PRO A 37 20.68 -2.74 -30.23
CA PRO A 37 21.07 -1.35 -30.36
C PRO A 37 19.85 -0.44 -30.24
N GLY A 38 20.00 0.74 -29.64
CA GLY A 38 18.90 1.65 -29.29
C GLY A 38 18.04 2.19 -30.46
N PHE A 39 18.39 1.89 -31.72
CA PHE A 39 17.57 2.21 -32.89
C PHE A 39 16.62 1.08 -33.32
N ILE A 40 16.73 -0.11 -32.74
CA ILE A 40 15.83 -1.25 -32.97
C ILE A 40 14.80 -1.27 -31.84
N PRO A 41 13.49 -1.36 -32.15
CA PRO A 41 12.47 -1.49 -31.11
C PRO A 41 12.73 -2.74 -30.27
N SER A 42 12.82 -2.57 -28.96
CA SER A 42 13.01 -3.67 -27.99
C SER A 42 11.72 -4.06 -27.26
N GLN A 43 10.64 -3.31 -27.50
CA GLN A 43 9.35 -3.53 -26.82
C GLN A 43 8.56 -4.64 -27.53
N SER A 44 8.22 -5.69 -26.77
CA SER A 44 7.26 -6.71 -27.20
C SER A 44 5.83 -6.25 -26.92
N VAL A 45 4.86 -6.78 -27.64
CA VAL A 45 3.42 -6.51 -27.37
C VAL A 45 3.05 -7.19 -26.06
N ASN A 46 2.56 -6.40 -25.09
CA ASN A 46 2.08 -6.92 -23.83
C ASN A 46 0.68 -7.51 -24.02
N LEU A 47 0.55 -8.78 -23.69
CA LEU A 47 -0.72 -9.51 -23.78
C LEU A 47 -1.51 -9.28 -22.50
N GLY A 48 -2.79 -9.01 -22.62
CA GLY A 48 -3.70 -8.82 -21.51
C GLY A 48 -3.97 -10.10 -20.71
N LEU A 49 -4.76 -9.96 -19.65
CA LEU A 49 -5.12 -11.03 -18.70
C LEU A 49 -5.66 -12.30 -19.38
N ASP A 50 -6.49 -12.14 -20.44
CA ASP A 50 -7.14 -13.26 -21.14
C ASP A 50 -6.15 -14.15 -21.91
N LEU A 51 -5.00 -13.60 -22.32
CA LEU A 51 -4.00 -14.30 -23.13
C LEU A 51 -2.77 -14.71 -22.32
N ARG A 52 -2.43 -13.96 -21.29
CA ARG A 52 -1.25 -14.23 -20.44
C ARG A 52 -1.61 -14.98 -19.17
N GLY A 53 -2.90 -15.03 -18.83
CA GLY A 53 -3.36 -15.41 -17.50
C GLY A 53 -3.06 -14.33 -16.47
N GLY A 54 -3.39 -14.58 -15.24
CA GLY A 54 -3.15 -13.65 -14.14
C GLY A 54 -4.35 -13.50 -13.22
N SER A 55 -4.40 -12.45 -12.40
CA SER A 55 -5.44 -12.22 -11.41
C SER A 55 -6.21 -10.93 -11.68
N HIS A 56 -7.53 -11.00 -11.52
CA HIS A 56 -8.44 -9.86 -11.50
C HIS A 56 -9.04 -9.77 -10.10
N LEU A 57 -8.83 -8.65 -9.43
CA LEU A 57 -9.31 -8.38 -8.08
C LEU A 57 -10.26 -7.18 -8.11
N LEU A 58 -11.41 -7.33 -7.45
CA LEU A 58 -12.27 -6.22 -7.08
C LEU A 58 -12.10 -5.96 -5.58
N LEU A 59 -11.52 -4.82 -5.25
CA LEU A 59 -11.22 -4.41 -3.89
C LEU A 59 -12.19 -3.32 -3.45
N GLU A 60 -12.66 -3.39 -2.22
CA GLU A 60 -13.41 -2.34 -1.55
C GLU A 60 -12.51 -1.67 -0.51
N VAL A 61 -12.50 -0.36 -0.53
CA VAL A 61 -11.80 0.46 0.46
C VAL A 61 -12.75 0.71 1.63
N GLU A 62 -12.43 0.24 2.82
CA GLU A 62 -13.25 0.40 4.03
C GLU A 62 -13.19 1.85 4.54
N VAL A 63 -13.82 2.75 3.79
CA VAL A 63 -13.71 4.21 4.00
C VAL A 63 -14.29 4.64 5.35
N GLN A 64 -15.20 3.83 5.92
CA GLN A 64 -15.74 4.08 7.24
C GLN A 64 -14.65 4.10 8.32
N ALA A 65 -13.64 3.23 8.18
CA ALA A 65 -12.51 3.19 9.10
C ALA A 65 -11.73 4.52 9.13
N VAL A 66 -11.60 5.21 7.97
CA VAL A 66 -10.96 6.54 7.90
C VAL A 66 -11.76 7.60 8.64
N ILE A 67 -13.09 7.56 8.51
CA ILE A 67 -13.99 8.50 9.21
C ILE A 67 -13.89 8.26 10.71
N ASP A 68 -13.94 7.01 11.15
CA ASP A 68 -13.86 6.64 12.56
C ASP A 68 -12.52 7.05 13.18
N GLU A 69 -11.41 6.86 12.48
CA GLU A 69 -10.09 7.32 12.91
C GLU A 69 -10.01 8.84 13.03
N GLN A 70 -10.61 9.57 12.07
CA GLN A 70 -10.67 11.03 12.13
C GLN A 70 -11.49 11.52 13.32
N LEU A 71 -12.62 10.86 13.60
CA LEU A 71 -13.44 11.20 14.75
C LEU A 71 -12.72 10.92 16.08
N ASP A 72 -11.99 9.80 16.17
CA ASP A 72 -11.16 9.48 17.34
C ASP A 72 -10.05 10.53 17.53
N ALA A 73 -9.36 10.94 16.47
CA ALA A 73 -8.38 12.02 16.51
C ALA A 73 -9.02 13.36 16.97
N THR A 74 -10.24 13.64 16.52
CA THR A 74 -10.98 14.84 16.93
C THR A 74 -11.37 14.78 18.42
N VAL A 75 -11.78 13.61 18.92
CA VAL A 75 -12.05 13.41 20.36
C VAL A 75 -10.79 13.66 21.19
N ASP A 76 -9.65 13.15 20.75
CA ASP A 76 -8.39 13.34 21.47
C ASP A 76 -7.89 14.78 21.42
N ALA A 77 -8.04 15.47 20.29
CA ALA A 77 -7.74 16.89 20.16
C ALA A 77 -8.64 17.74 21.05
N ALA A 78 -9.95 17.48 21.06
CA ALA A 78 -10.91 18.16 21.92
C ALA A 78 -10.60 17.93 23.40
N ARG A 79 -10.25 16.69 23.77
CA ARG A 79 -9.83 16.34 25.14
C ARG A 79 -8.57 17.10 25.56
N ALA A 80 -7.59 17.18 24.68
CA ALA A 80 -6.34 17.89 24.94
C ALA A 80 -6.57 19.40 25.10
N ALA A 81 -7.37 20.02 24.23
CA ALA A 81 -7.72 21.44 24.28
C ALA A 81 -8.47 21.81 25.58
N LEU A 82 -9.54 21.07 25.91
CA LEU A 82 -10.35 21.31 27.10
C LEU A 82 -9.53 21.13 28.40
N ARG A 83 -8.65 20.11 28.46
CA ARG A 83 -7.77 19.91 29.62
C ARG A 83 -6.70 20.98 29.73
N GLY A 84 -6.15 21.44 28.61
CA GLY A 84 -5.15 22.52 28.57
C GLY A 84 -5.68 23.80 29.21
N GLU A 85 -6.93 24.14 28.97
CA GLU A 85 -7.61 25.30 29.51
C GLU A 85 -8.37 25.01 30.83
N ARG A 86 -8.22 23.78 31.37
CA ARG A 86 -8.87 23.32 32.63
C ARG A 86 -10.39 23.42 32.63
N ILE A 87 -11.01 23.31 31.48
CA ILE A 87 -12.48 23.29 31.32
C ILE A 87 -13.02 21.92 31.73
N ARG A 88 -14.03 21.91 32.59
CA ARG A 88 -14.74 20.69 32.99
C ARG A 88 -15.69 20.27 31.87
N TYR A 89 -15.64 18.99 31.51
CA TYR A 89 -16.53 18.42 30.49
C TYR A 89 -17.05 17.05 30.91
N THR A 90 -18.21 16.68 30.35
CA THR A 90 -18.82 15.36 30.50
C THR A 90 -19.26 14.83 29.15
N GLY A 91 -19.37 13.51 28.98
CA GLY A 91 -19.94 12.90 27.78
C GLY A 91 -19.15 13.16 26.48
N LEU A 92 -17.82 13.44 26.58
CA LEU A 92 -16.99 13.55 25.39
C LEU A 92 -16.86 12.18 24.71
N GLY A 93 -17.39 12.05 23.51
CA GLY A 93 -17.38 10.81 22.75
C GLY A 93 -17.77 11.01 21.30
N LYS A 94 -17.47 9.98 20.49
CA LYS A 94 -17.85 9.93 19.08
C LYS A 94 -19.26 9.38 18.89
N GLN A 95 -19.94 9.87 17.88
CA GLN A 95 -21.15 9.32 17.29
C GLN A 95 -20.87 8.96 15.83
N THR A 96 -21.86 8.48 15.08
CA THR A 96 -21.66 7.95 13.71
C THR A 96 -20.94 8.93 12.76
N ARG A 97 -21.14 10.24 12.90
CA ARG A 97 -20.52 11.29 12.06
C ARG A 97 -20.10 12.52 12.84
N SER A 98 -20.14 12.46 14.15
CA SER A 98 -19.93 13.64 15.00
C SER A 98 -19.21 13.27 16.30
N VAL A 99 -18.57 14.28 16.88
CA VAL A 99 -18.06 14.24 18.25
C VAL A 99 -18.90 15.16 19.09
N SER A 100 -19.39 14.67 20.21
CA SER A 100 -20.19 15.48 21.14
C SER A 100 -19.51 15.60 22.49
N VAL A 101 -19.65 16.78 23.10
CA VAL A 101 -19.18 17.05 24.45
C VAL A 101 -20.19 17.94 25.18
N ASN A 102 -20.39 17.72 26.46
CA ASN A 102 -21.24 18.54 27.29
C ASN A 102 -20.39 19.36 28.28
N ILE A 103 -20.57 20.68 28.31
CA ILE A 103 -19.94 21.62 29.21
C ILE A 103 -20.95 22.10 30.28
N PRO A 104 -20.83 21.57 31.51
CA PRO A 104 -21.82 21.89 32.57
C PRO A 104 -21.77 23.36 33.00
N ASP A 105 -20.57 23.94 33.05
CA ASP A 105 -20.35 25.32 33.53
C ASP A 105 -20.64 26.34 32.42
N GLU A 106 -21.60 27.22 32.67
CA GLU A 106 -22.05 28.24 31.71
C GLU A 106 -20.94 29.27 31.39
N LYS A 107 -20.07 29.57 32.35
CA LYS A 107 -18.94 30.49 32.18
C LYS A 107 -17.87 29.95 31.23
N ASP A 108 -17.75 28.65 31.17
CA ASP A 108 -16.72 27.97 30.36
C ASP A 108 -17.21 27.63 28.94
N ARG A 109 -18.52 27.76 28.68
CA ARG A 109 -19.15 27.41 27.38
C ARG A 109 -18.62 28.28 26.25
N GLU A 110 -18.60 29.61 26.45
CA GLU A 110 -18.09 30.54 25.43
C GLU A 110 -16.62 30.21 25.04
N LYS A 111 -15.79 29.95 26.05
CA LYS A 111 -14.40 29.62 25.87
C LYS A 111 -14.22 28.24 25.23
N ALA A 112 -15.02 27.26 25.63
CA ALA A 112 -15.04 25.94 25.02
C ALA A 112 -15.48 26.00 23.55
N LEU A 113 -16.40 26.91 23.25
CA LEU A 113 -16.87 27.23 21.91
C LEU A 113 -15.79 27.76 21.00
N GLU A 114 -15.07 28.77 21.46
CA GLU A 114 -13.95 29.38 20.73
C GLU A 114 -12.84 28.34 20.45
N LEU A 115 -12.62 27.44 21.41
CA LEU A 115 -11.65 26.35 21.28
C LEU A 115 -12.08 25.25 20.31
N LEU A 116 -13.36 24.94 20.22
CA LEU A 116 -13.90 23.81 19.47
C LEU A 116 -14.69 24.18 18.20
N ARG A 117 -14.91 25.46 17.97
CA ARG A 117 -15.43 26.13 16.75
C ARG A 117 -16.76 25.70 16.15
N ASP A 118 -17.59 24.87 16.77
CA ASP A 118 -18.97 24.64 16.27
C ASP A 118 -19.95 24.31 17.39
N LEU A 119 -21.13 24.94 17.37
CA LEU A 119 -22.07 24.91 18.46
C LEU A 119 -23.53 24.78 18.09
N ASP A 120 -24.21 23.98 18.92
CA ASP A 120 -25.67 24.16 19.19
C ASP A 120 -25.98 23.92 20.68
N GLY A 121 -26.44 24.96 21.39
CA GLY A 121 -26.97 24.93 22.75
C GLY A 121 -26.01 24.52 23.88
N GLU A 122 -26.49 23.73 24.86
CA GLU A 122 -25.72 23.20 25.98
C GLU A 122 -24.71 22.09 25.54
N LYS A 123 -24.89 21.56 24.35
CA LYS A 123 -24.13 20.45 23.78
C LYS A 123 -23.33 20.94 22.58
N ILE A 124 -22.03 20.81 22.66
CA ILE A 124 -21.15 21.07 21.54
C ILE A 124 -21.08 19.79 20.68
N THR A 125 -21.41 19.91 19.41
CA THR A 125 -21.34 18.80 18.46
C THR A 125 -20.48 19.24 17.28
N LEU A 126 -19.37 18.53 17.05
CA LEU A 126 -18.53 18.70 15.87
C LEU A 126 -19.00 17.69 14.84
N GLU A 127 -19.73 18.13 13.85
CA GLU A 127 -20.32 17.28 12.81
C GLU A 127 -19.56 17.42 11.51
N MET A 128 -19.21 16.29 10.89
CA MET A 128 -18.64 16.28 9.53
C MET A 128 -19.76 16.49 8.52
N THR A 129 -19.64 17.51 7.69
CA THR A 129 -20.58 17.74 6.59
C THR A 129 -20.50 16.62 5.55
N GLU A 130 -21.60 16.38 4.81
CA GLU A 130 -21.61 15.38 3.74
C GLU A 130 -20.50 15.62 2.68
N ALA A 131 -20.24 16.89 2.38
CA ALA A 131 -19.16 17.27 1.48
C ALA A 131 -17.78 16.85 2.00
N GLN A 132 -17.50 17.06 3.28
CA GLN A 132 -16.25 16.62 3.92
C GLN A 132 -16.12 15.10 3.94
N VAL A 133 -17.21 14.39 4.23
CA VAL A 133 -17.24 12.92 4.18
C VAL A 133 -16.93 12.42 2.77
N LEU A 134 -17.56 13.00 1.74
CA LEU A 134 -17.34 12.64 0.34
C LEU A 134 -15.91 12.94 -0.11
N GLU A 135 -15.37 14.09 0.28
CA GLU A 135 -13.99 14.48 -0.01
C GLU A 135 -13.00 13.50 0.63
N ARG A 136 -13.21 13.13 1.90
CA ARG A 136 -12.37 12.14 2.60
C ARG A 136 -12.43 10.78 1.95
N LYS A 137 -13.62 10.30 1.58
CA LYS A 137 -13.81 9.05 0.84
C LYS A 137 -13.03 9.07 -0.46
N THR A 138 -13.21 10.12 -1.26
CA THR A 138 -12.54 10.26 -2.55
C THR A 138 -11.03 10.30 -2.40
N SER A 139 -10.52 11.05 -1.42
CA SER A 139 -9.09 11.12 -1.13
C SER A 139 -8.52 9.78 -0.68
N ALA A 140 -9.22 9.06 0.20
CA ALA A 140 -8.79 7.75 0.68
C ALA A 140 -8.70 6.72 -0.45
N VAL A 141 -9.70 6.67 -1.35
CA VAL A 141 -9.68 5.78 -2.52
C VAL A 141 -8.54 6.14 -3.46
N GLN A 142 -8.33 7.45 -3.72
CA GLN A 142 -7.25 7.89 -4.60
C GLN A 142 -5.86 7.56 -4.03
N GLN A 143 -5.65 7.77 -2.73
CA GLN A 143 -4.42 7.38 -2.05
C GLN A 143 -4.23 5.86 -2.07
N SER A 144 -5.30 5.08 -1.85
CA SER A 144 -5.24 3.62 -1.94
C SER A 144 -4.79 3.15 -3.31
N ILE A 145 -5.33 3.73 -4.40
CA ILE A 145 -4.92 3.43 -5.78
C ILE A 145 -3.42 3.69 -5.97
N GLU A 146 -2.92 4.81 -5.47
CA GLU A 146 -1.50 5.20 -5.61
C GLU A 146 -0.58 4.24 -4.85
N ILE A 147 -0.97 3.84 -3.63
CA ILE A 147 -0.22 2.90 -2.81
C ILE A 147 -0.26 1.49 -3.42
N ILE A 148 -1.43 1.03 -3.88
CA ILE A 148 -1.58 -0.24 -4.59
C ILE A 148 -0.66 -0.26 -5.82
N ARG A 149 -0.64 0.82 -6.62
CA ARG A 149 0.23 0.93 -7.79
C ARG A 149 1.70 0.78 -7.39
N ARG A 150 2.18 1.53 -6.40
CA ARG A 150 3.56 1.42 -5.91
C ARG A 150 3.91 0.01 -5.46
N ARG A 151 3.00 -0.65 -4.73
CA ARG A 151 3.22 -2.03 -4.27
C ARG A 151 3.34 -3.01 -5.43
N ILE A 152 2.49 -2.86 -6.46
CA ILE A 152 2.50 -3.71 -7.64
C ILE A 152 3.76 -3.46 -8.49
N ASP A 153 4.14 -2.19 -8.69
CA ASP A 153 5.34 -1.83 -9.44
C ASP A 153 6.60 -2.45 -8.82
N GLU A 154 6.68 -2.47 -7.49
CA GLU A 154 7.79 -3.12 -6.75
C GLU A 154 7.80 -4.65 -6.88
N THR A 155 6.66 -5.29 -7.18
CA THR A 155 6.60 -6.74 -7.43
C THR A 155 7.05 -7.13 -8.84
N GLY A 156 7.27 -6.16 -9.73
CA GLY A 156 7.70 -6.37 -11.10
C GLY A 156 6.62 -6.83 -12.07
N VAL A 157 5.33 -6.73 -11.68
CA VAL A 157 4.21 -6.99 -12.58
C VAL A 157 4.20 -5.95 -13.69
N ARG A 158 4.17 -6.42 -14.94
CA ARG A 158 4.18 -5.53 -16.12
C ARG A 158 2.78 -5.09 -16.48
N GLU A 159 2.59 -3.78 -16.65
CA GLU A 159 1.35 -3.14 -17.10
C GLU A 159 0.09 -3.55 -16.30
N PRO A 160 0.10 -3.38 -14.97
CA PRO A 160 -1.10 -3.62 -14.19
C PRO A 160 -2.17 -2.59 -14.55
N THR A 161 -3.43 -3.03 -14.62
CA THR A 161 -4.56 -2.12 -14.77
C THR A 161 -5.15 -1.86 -13.39
N ILE A 162 -5.11 -0.61 -12.94
CA ILE A 162 -5.67 -0.18 -11.65
C ILE A 162 -6.64 0.95 -11.91
N GLN A 163 -7.92 0.73 -11.65
CA GLN A 163 -8.99 1.68 -11.96
C GLN A 163 -9.98 1.79 -10.81
N ARG A 164 -10.44 3.01 -10.57
CA ARG A 164 -11.54 3.26 -9.64
C ARG A 164 -12.86 2.76 -10.23
N GLN A 165 -13.67 2.08 -9.42
CA GLN A 165 -15.02 1.65 -9.76
C GLN A 165 -16.01 2.15 -8.70
N GLY A 166 -16.86 3.11 -9.06
CA GLY A 166 -17.80 3.71 -8.11
C GLY A 166 -17.14 4.63 -7.08
N GLU A 167 -17.68 4.65 -5.86
CA GLU A 167 -17.23 5.56 -4.80
C GLU A 167 -16.08 4.99 -3.97
N ASP A 168 -16.09 3.68 -3.72
CA ASP A 168 -15.26 2.99 -2.71
C ASP A 168 -14.54 1.75 -3.23
N ARG A 169 -14.63 1.43 -4.54
CA ARG A 169 -14.06 0.22 -5.11
C ARG A 169 -12.91 0.51 -6.06
N VAL A 170 -12.01 -0.46 -6.16
CA VAL A 170 -10.85 -0.44 -7.05
C VAL A 170 -10.74 -1.78 -7.76
N ILE A 171 -10.70 -1.75 -9.09
CA ILE A 171 -10.37 -2.91 -9.92
C ILE A 171 -8.85 -2.95 -10.08
N VAL A 172 -8.28 -4.12 -9.84
CA VAL A 172 -6.86 -4.40 -10.04
C VAL A 172 -6.73 -5.63 -10.93
N GLN A 173 -6.08 -5.47 -12.08
CA GLN A 173 -5.77 -6.56 -13.00
C GLN A 173 -4.26 -6.73 -13.10
N LEU A 174 -3.82 -7.95 -12.88
CA LEU A 174 -2.41 -8.33 -12.77
C LEU A 174 -2.09 -9.41 -13.80
N PRO A 175 -1.76 -9.05 -15.04
CA PRO A 175 -1.46 -10.02 -16.08
C PRO A 175 -0.08 -10.68 -15.85
N GLY A 176 -0.01 -11.99 -16.13
CA GLY A 176 1.25 -12.75 -16.11
C GLY A 176 1.93 -12.84 -14.75
N ILE A 177 1.15 -12.88 -13.67
CA ILE A 177 1.67 -13.04 -12.32
C ILE A 177 1.88 -14.52 -12.01
N ASP A 178 3.05 -14.87 -11.47
CA ASP A 178 3.40 -16.25 -11.10
C ASP A 178 2.80 -16.65 -9.75
N ASP A 179 2.75 -15.72 -8.79
CA ASP A 179 2.21 -15.92 -7.45
C ASP A 179 1.15 -14.86 -7.10
N PRO A 180 -0.14 -15.11 -7.45
CA PRO A 180 -1.24 -14.21 -7.15
C PRO A 180 -1.49 -14.04 -5.65
N GLU A 181 -1.27 -15.10 -4.85
CA GLU A 181 -1.54 -15.09 -3.42
C GLU A 181 -0.58 -14.16 -2.68
N ARG A 182 0.70 -14.17 -3.03
CA ARG A 182 1.69 -13.27 -2.45
C ARG A 182 1.36 -11.81 -2.75
N VAL A 183 1.04 -11.48 -4.00
CA VAL A 183 0.72 -10.09 -4.36
C VAL A 183 -0.60 -9.65 -3.71
N LYS A 184 -1.59 -10.52 -3.63
CA LYS A 184 -2.83 -10.28 -2.89
C LYS A 184 -2.56 -9.97 -1.41
N ALA A 185 -1.71 -10.76 -0.77
CA ALA A 185 -1.29 -10.53 0.61
C ALA A 185 -0.55 -9.20 0.81
N LEU A 186 0.31 -8.81 -0.14
CA LEU A 186 1.02 -7.53 -0.12
C LEU A 186 0.07 -6.33 -0.34
N ILE A 187 -0.89 -6.45 -1.25
CA ILE A 187 -1.87 -5.39 -1.51
C ILE A 187 -2.80 -5.20 -0.31
N GLY A 188 -3.26 -6.29 0.31
CA GLY A 188 -4.25 -6.26 1.39
C GLY A 188 -3.75 -5.75 2.74
N LYS A 189 -2.44 -5.81 3.02
CA LYS A 189 -1.87 -5.31 4.28
C LYS A 189 -1.97 -3.79 4.36
N THR A 190 -2.47 -3.25 5.48
CA THR A 190 -2.50 -1.80 5.70
C THR A 190 -1.10 -1.22 5.81
N ALA A 191 -0.18 -1.92 6.44
CA ALA A 191 1.21 -1.51 6.68
C ALA A 191 1.32 -0.20 7.48
N LYS A 192 0.39 0.02 8.42
CA LYS A 192 0.41 1.17 9.31
C LYS A 192 1.47 0.99 10.38
N LEU A 193 2.64 1.61 10.16
CA LEU A 193 3.75 1.58 11.09
C LEU A 193 3.65 2.75 12.08
N THR A 194 3.77 2.45 13.36
CA THR A 194 3.83 3.47 14.42
C THR A 194 4.91 3.14 15.41
N PHE A 195 5.55 4.17 15.94
CA PHE A 195 6.55 4.07 16.98
C PHE A 195 5.97 4.62 18.28
N GLN A 196 5.93 3.80 19.33
CA GLN A 196 5.26 4.12 20.59
C GLN A 196 6.13 3.67 21.78
N MET A 197 6.03 4.37 22.89
CA MET A 197 6.75 3.97 24.11
C MET A 197 6.06 2.78 24.77
N VAL A 198 6.82 1.81 25.21
CA VAL A 198 6.30 0.74 26.07
C VAL A 198 5.92 1.33 27.43
N ASP A 199 4.77 0.95 27.93
CA ASP A 199 4.31 1.34 29.26
C ASP A 199 4.89 0.39 30.31
N VAL A 200 5.97 0.80 30.93
CA VAL A 200 6.64 0.06 32.01
C VAL A 200 6.14 0.46 33.39
N GLU A 201 5.30 1.48 33.48
CA GLU A 201 4.81 2.08 34.73
C GLU A 201 3.57 1.32 35.25
N ASN A 202 2.80 0.71 34.35
CA ASN A 202 1.58 0.00 34.66
C ASN A 202 1.75 -1.52 34.55
N SER A 203 0.93 -2.27 35.30
CA SER A 203 0.98 -3.73 35.36
C SER A 203 0.42 -4.34 34.07
N LEU A 204 1.25 -5.13 33.37
CA LEU A 204 0.82 -5.93 32.24
C LEU A 204 -0.25 -6.97 32.62
N GLN A 205 -0.15 -7.58 33.82
CA GLN A 205 -1.11 -8.58 34.28
C GLN A 205 -2.51 -7.99 34.49
N ASP A 206 -2.61 -6.77 35.01
CA ASP A 206 -3.88 -6.07 35.15
C ASP A 206 -4.50 -5.73 33.80
N ALA A 207 -3.67 -5.30 32.84
CA ALA A 207 -4.12 -5.02 31.47
C ALA A 207 -4.62 -6.29 30.77
N MET A 208 -3.95 -7.43 30.93
CA MET A 208 -4.40 -8.74 30.42
C MET A 208 -5.70 -9.21 31.10
N ALA A 209 -5.95 -8.83 32.35
CA ALA A 209 -7.22 -9.09 33.05
C ALA A 209 -8.36 -8.15 32.63
N GLY A 210 -8.18 -7.35 31.55
CA GLY A 210 -9.19 -6.42 31.02
C GLY A 210 -9.17 -5.02 31.66
N ARG A 211 -8.24 -4.74 32.57
CA ARG A 211 -8.08 -3.42 33.20
C ARG A 211 -6.96 -2.62 32.54
N VAL A 212 -7.15 -2.28 31.27
CA VAL A 212 -6.17 -1.46 30.53
C VAL A 212 -6.18 -0.03 31.06
N PRO A 213 -5.01 0.51 31.47
CA PRO A 213 -4.91 1.88 31.99
C PRO A 213 -5.29 2.91 30.91
N PRO A 214 -5.92 4.03 31.30
CA PRO A 214 -6.22 5.13 30.37
C PRO A 214 -4.92 5.69 29.78
N GLY A 215 -4.85 5.75 28.43
CA GLY A 215 -3.68 6.21 27.70
C GLY A 215 -2.67 5.10 27.36
N SER A 216 -3.01 3.86 27.60
CA SER A 216 -2.23 2.69 27.14
C SER A 216 -3.10 1.73 26.35
N MET A 217 -2.47 0.92 25.51
CA MET A 217 -3.09 -0.10 24.67
C MET A 217 -2.31 -1.40 24.78
N LEU A 218 -3.02 -2.52 24.72
CA LEU A 218 -2.44 -3.85 24.79
C LEU A 218 -2.31 -4.42 23.38
N PHE A 219 -1.09 -4.72 22.93
CA PHE A 219 -0.84 -5.31 21.61
C PHE A 219 -0.16 -6.67 21.71
N PRO A 220 -0.47 -7.60 20.78
CA PRO A 220 0.26 -8.85 20.64
C PRO A 220 1.65 -8.58 20.02
N MET A 221 2.66 -9.29 20.50
CA MET A 221 4.00 -9.30 19.93
C MET A 221 4.15 -10.44 18.92
N VAL A 222 4.81 -10.17 17.80
CA VAL A 222 5.02 -11.16 16.73
C VAL A 222 6.02 -12.23 17.20
N ASP A 223 7.13 -11.82 17.82
CA ASP A 223 8.14 -12.72 18.37
C ASP A 223 7.87 -12.97 19.86
N GLY A 224 7.68 -14.23 20.24
CA GLY A 224 7.59 -14.59 21.65
C GLY A 224 6.35 -15.38 22.06
N ALA A 225 5.88 -16.29 21.21
CA ALA A 225 4.86 -17.25 21.61
C ALA A 225 5.42 -18.19 22.69
N ALA A 226 5.35 -17.78 23.95
CA ALA A 226 5.61 -18.66 25.07
C ALA A 226 4.39 -19.56 25.25
N ASN A 227 4.57 -20.89 25.15
CA ASN A 227 3.50 -21.88 25.31
C ASN A 227 2.33 -21.79 24.32
N GLY A 228 2.56 -21.31 23.08
CA GLY A 228 1.52 -21.21 22.04
C GLY A 228 0.54 -20.05 22.22
N GLN A 229 0.74 -19.17 23.20
CA GLN A 229 -0.02 -17.93 23.36
C GLN A 229 0.85 -16.74 22.94
N PRO A 230 0.27 -15.75 22.22
CA PRO A 230 1.00 -14.54 21.85
C PRO A 230 1.42 -13.79 23.11
N THR A 231 2.69 -13.39 23.17
CA THR A 231 3.17 -12.51 24.23
C THR A 231 2.53 -11.14 24.04
N MET A 232 1.86 -10.63 25.07
CA MET A 232 1.23 -9.31 25.03
C MET A 232 2.19 -8.26 25.58
N ILE A 233 2.12 -7.05 25.06
CA ILE A 233 2.90 -5.93 25.54
C ILE A 233 2.01 -4.69 25.72
N LEU A 234 2.19 -3.97 26.81
CA LEU A 234 1.46 -2.72 27.07
C LEU A 234 2.24 -1.55 26.52
N VAL A 235 1.59 -0.78 25.65
CA VAL A 235 2.20 0.34 24.90
C VAL A 235 1.41 1.61 25.18
N LYS A 236 2.06 2.76 25.30
CA LYS A 236 1.39 4.06 25.45
C LYS A 236 0.63 4.40 24.15
N SER A 237 -0.63 4.78 24.24
CA SER A 237 -1.48 5.09 23.08
C SER A 237 -0.95 6.25 22.22
N ARG A 238 -0.12 7.12 22.84
CA ARG A 238 0.48 8.26 22.15
C ARG A 238 1.52 7.79 21.13
N ILE A 239 1.26 8.02 19.86
CA ILE A 239 2.21 7.80 18.77
C ILE A 239 3.33 8.83 18.87
N ALA A 240 4.55 8.34 19.01
CA ALA A 240 5.75 9.19 19.07
C ALA A 240 6.20 9.62 17.67
N VAL A 241 6.25 8.64 16.72
CA VAL A 241 6.55 8.89 15.31
C VAL A 241 5.64 7.99 14.46
N SER A 242 5.06 8.54 13.40
CA SER A 242 4.25 7.80 12.42
C SER A 242 5.13 7.30 11.27
N GLY A 243 4.78 6.14 10.72
CA GLY A 243 5.38 5.62 9.48
C GLY A 243 5.16 6.51 8.25
N GLU A 244 4.21 7.45 8.30
CA GLU A 244 4.02 8.45 7.24
C GLU A 244 5.25 9.35 7.03
N ASN A 245 6.10 9.47 8.05
CA ASN A 245 7.36 10.19 7.97
C ASN A 245 8.52 9.35 7.40
N LEU A 246 8.30 8.09 7.00
CA LEU A 246 9.31 7.28 6.34
C LEU A 246 9.51 7.73 4.88
N VAL A 247 10.78 7.93 4.51
CA VAL A 247 11.19 8.26 3.14
C VAL A 247 11.69 7.02 2.41
N ASP A 248 12.33 6.10 3.14
CA ASP A 248 12.97 4.93 2.55
C ASP A 248 12.98 3.76 3.53
N ALA A 249 12.87 2.55 2.99
CA ALA A 249 12.99 1.31 3.71
C ALA A 249 13.64 0.26 2.81
N GLN A 250 14.70 -0.40 3.30
CA GLN A 250 15.48 -1.38 2.52
C GLN A 250 15.77 -2.61 3.36
N PRO A 251 15.69 -3.82 2.76
CA PRO A 251 16.15 -5.01 3.43
C PRO A 251 17.66 -4.95 3.61
N SER A 252 18.16 -5.39 4.75
CA SER A 252 19.55 -5.35 5.13
C SER A 252 19.86 -6.54 6.04
N PHE A 253 21.12 -6.67 6.45
CA PHE A 253 21.55 -7.66 7.43
C PHE A 253 22.17 -6.95 8.63
N ASP A 254 21.87 -7.43 9.82
CA ASP A 254 22.52 -6.93 11.05
C ASP A 254 24.01 -7.32 10.99
N GLY A 255 24.89 -6.33 11.19
CA GLY A 255 26.34 -6.52 11.15
C GLY A 255 26.92 -7.40 12.26
N ARG A 256 26.13 -7.78 13.29
CA ARG A 256 26.58 -8.57 14.44
C ARG A 256 26.24 -10.04 14.33
N ASN A 257 25.00 -10.36 13.95
CA ASN A 257 24.47 -11.73 13.90
C ASN A 257 24.08 -12.18 12.48
N ASN A 258 24.22 -11.29 11.49
CA ASN A 258 23.85 -11.53 10.09
C ASN A 258 22.39 -11.93 9.90
N GLU A 259 21.51 -11.48 10.79
CA GLU A 259 20.05 -11.68 10.67
C GLU A 259 19.46 -10.68 9.69
N PRO A 260 18.41 -11.07 8.92
CA PRO A 260 17.68 -10.15 8.07
C PRO A 260 16.97 -9.08 8.90
N VAL A 261 17.16 -7.83 8.53
CA VAL A 261 16.54 -6.64 9.17
C VAL A 261 16.03 -5.69 8.09
N VAL A 262 15.17 -4.76 8.47
CA VAL A 262 14.75 -3.67 7.59
C VAL A 262 15.36 -2.37 8.09
N SER A 263 16.26 -1.79 7.30
CA SER A 263 16.79 -0.46 7.54
C SER A 263 15.81 0.58 7.03
N PHE A 264 15.56 1.62 7.83
CA PHE A 264 14.64 2.69 7.47
C PHE A 264 15.24 4.07 7.70
N ARG A 265 14.66 5.06 7.01
CA ARG A 265 15.03 6.47 7.15
C ARG A 265 13.80 7.36 7.13
N PHE A 266 13.72 8.28 8.07
CA PHE A 266 12.69 9.31 8.16
C PHE A 266 13.02 10.56 7.34
N ASP A 267 11.97 11.34 7.04
CA ASP A 267 12.08 12.71 6.58
C ASP A 267 12.61 13.64 7.69
N THR A 268 12.81 14.92 7.38
CA THR A 268 13.35 15.90 8.34
C THR A 268 12.47 16.05 9.58
N LEU A 269 11.14 15.99 9.42
CA LEU A 269 10.19 16.12 10.52
C LEU A 269 10.19 14.88 11.41
N GLY A 270 10.14 13.70 10.79
CA GLY A 270 10.23 12.41 11.49
C GLY A 270 11.55 12.23 12.21
N ALA A 271 12.68 12.58 11.56
CA ALA A 271 14.01 12.54 12.16
C ALA A 271 14.10 13.41 13.41
N LYS A 272 13.55 14.64 13.38
CA LYS A 272 13.48 15.51 14.55
C LYS A 272 12.64 14.91 15.67
N LYS A 273 11.42 14.44 15.37
CA LYS A 273 10.54 13.78 16.36
C LYS A 273 11.20 12.55 16.96
N PHE A 274 11.83 11.72 16.12
CA PHE A 274 12.53 10.51 16.53
C PHE A 274 13.73 10.82 17.43
N GLY A 275 14.53 11.82 17.06
CA GLY A 275 15.65 12.33 17.86
C GLY A 275 15.19 12.86 19.21
N ASP A 276 14.15 13.70 19.24
CA ASP A 276 13.59 14.28 20.46
C ASP A 276 13.05 13.21 21.41
N VAL A 277 12.39 12.20 20.88
CA VAL A 277 11.82 11.10 21.67
C VAL A 277 12.92 10.18 22.20
N THR A 278 13.87 9.79 21.36
CA THR A 278 14.98 8.91 21.78
C THR A 278 15.88 9.58 22.79
N ALA A 279 16.16 10.89 22.66
CA ALA A 279 16.94 11.66 23.61
C ALA A 279 16.30 11.76 25.02
N LYS A 280 14.96 11.85 25.07
CA LYS A 280 14.21 11.94 26.34
C LYS A 280 13.95 10.59 27.01
N ASN A 281 14.14 9.49 26.31
CA ASN A 281 13.76 8.17 26.76
C ASN A 281 14.90 7.13 26.61
N VAL A 282 16.12 7.54 26.87
CA VAL A 282 17.26 6.62 26.93
C VAL A 282 17.00 5.57 28.03
N ASP A 283 17.43 4.34 27.79
CA ASP A 283 17.22 3.14 28.63
C ASP A 283 15.77 2.68 28.77
N ARG A 284 14.84 3.22 27.95
CA ARG A 284 13.46 2.78 27.91
C ARG A 284 13.17 1.98 26.63
N PRO A 285 12.28 0.95 26.71
CA PRO A 285 11.89 0.18 25.53
C PRO A 285 10.96 1.01 24.64
N PHE A 286 11.18 0.88 23.32
CA PHE A 286 10.47 1.62 22.27
C PHE A 286 9.83 0.63 21.29
N ALA A 287 8.52 0.50 21.33
CA ALA A 287 7.79 -0.45 20.52
C ALA A 287 7.64 0.03 19.07
N ILE A 288 7.91 -0.88 18.15
CA ILE A 288 7.64 -0.74 16.72
C ILE A 288 6.38 -1.54 16.42
N VAL A 289 5.29 -0.84 16.13
CA VAL A 289 3.96 -1.42 15.96
C VAL A 289 3.58 -1.36 14.48
N LEU A 290 3.22 -2.49 13.90
CA LEU A 290 2.72 -2.62 12.52
C LEU A 290 1.34 -3.25 12.55
N ASP A 291 0.34 -2.56 12.02
CA ASP A 291 -1.05 -3.05 11.94
C ASP A 291 -1.58 -3.59 13.28
N GLY A 292 -1.29 -2.89 14.38
CA GLY A 292 -1.74 -3.26 15.71
C GLY A 292 -1.00 -4.45 16.34
N ARG A 293 0.18 -4.83 15.81
CA ARG A 293 1.06 -5.86 16.36
C ARG A 293 2.44 -5.29 16.61
N VAL A 294 3.03 -5.59 17.74
CA VAL A 294 4.42 -5.19 18.03
C VAL A 294 5.36 -6.15 17.32
N ILE A 295 6.14 -5.63 16.37
CA ILE A 295 7.18 -6.39 15.69
C ILE A 295 8.39 -6.54 16.61
N SER A 296 8.81 -5.43 17.23
CA SER A 296 10.01 -5.36 18.04
C SER A 296 9.86 -4.26 19.08
N ALA A 297 10.50 -4.42 20.24
CA ALA A 297 10.52 -3.42 21.29
C ALA A 297 11.95 -3.22 21.84
N PRO A 298 12.89 -2.71 21.01
CA PRO A 298 14.27 -2.49 21.43
C PRO A 298 14.36 -1.43 22.53
N VAL A 299 15.38 -1.55 23.39
CA VAL A 299 15.72 -0.51 24.35
C VAL A 299 16.56 0.57 23.65
N ILE A 300 16.17 1.83 23.85
CA ILE A 300 16.91 2.99 23.33
C ILE A 300 18.22 3.10 24.11
N ARG A 301 19.36 2.84 23.46
CA ARG A 301 20.68 2.89 24.11
C ARG A 301 21.30 4.29 24.11
N GLU A 302 21.02 5.05 23.06
CA GLU A 302 21.54 6.40 22.85
C GLU A 302 20.56 7.23 22.01
N PRO A 303 20.63 8.57 22.04
CA PRO A 303 19.83 9.43 21.18
C PRO A 303 20.12 9.17 19.70
N ILE A 304 19.07 8.96 18.90
CA ILE A 304 19.18 8.67 17.46
C ILE A 304 18.83 9.94 16.68
N LEU A 305 19.80 10.82 16.50
CA LEU A 305 19.59 12.13 15.86
C LEU A 305 19.56 12.07 14.32
N GLY A 306 20.12 10.99 13.74
CA GLY A 306 20.24 10.82 12.29
C GLY A 306 18.93 10.44 11.59
N GLY A 307 17.85 10.15 12.31
CA GLY A 307 16.55 9.79 11.75
C GLY A 307 16.54 8.48 10.97
N SER A 308 17.50 7.60 11.19
CA SER A 308 17.57 6.26 10.60
C SER A 308 17.65 5.20 11.69
N GLY A 309 17.17 4.01 11.39
CA GLY A 309 17.19 2.88 12.30
C GLY A 309 17.01 1.55 11.59
N GLN A 310 16.95 0.49 12.38
CA GLN A 310 16.71 -0.87 11.88
C GLN A 310 15.57 -1.52 12.66
N ILE A 311 14.72 -2.23 11.93
CA ILE A 311 13.66 -3.07 12.49
C ILE A 311 14.19 -4.51 12.45
N SER A 312 14.38 -5.10 13.61
CA SER A 312 14.70 -6.51 13.79
C SER A 312 13.48 -7.24 14.35
N GLY A 313 13.28 -8.51 14.01
CA GLY A 313 12.09 -9.25 14.45
C GLY A 313 12.14 -10.70 13.97
N GLY A 314 13.33 -11.34 13.92
CA GLY A 314 13.46 -12.74 13.52
C GLY A 314 12.97 -13.03 12.09
N PHE A 315 13.04 -12.05 11.19
CA PHE A 315 12.53 -12.16 9.82
C PHE A 315 13.31 -13.17 8.98
N SER A 316 12.60 -13.86 8.11
CA SER A 316 13.21 -14.48 6.94
C SER A 316 13.64 -13.40 5.91
N ILE A 317 14.47 -13.79 4.95
CA ILE A 317 14.89 -12.88 3.86
C ILE A 317 13.66 -12.40 3.08
N GLU A 318 12.68 -13.26 2.85
CA GLU A 318 11.45 -12.93 2.12
C GLU A 318 10.59 -11.95 2.91
N GLU A 319 10.37 -12.20 4.20
CA GLU A 319 9.60 -11.30 5.07
C GLU A 319 10.25 -9.91 5.20
N SER A 320 11.59 -9.85 5.29
CA SER A 320 12.29 -8.56 5.34
C SER A 320 12.17 -7.77 4.03
N ASN A 321 12.19 -8.45 2.88
CA ASN A 321 11.94 -7.84 1.57
C ASN A 321 10.52 -7.32 1.46
N ASP A 322 9.52 -8.14 1.84
CA ASP A 322 8.11 -7.78 1.78
C ASP A 322 7.80 -6.62 2.72
N LEU A 323 8.35 -6.64 3.94
CA LEU A 323 8.18 -5.54 4.89
C LEU A 323 8.81 -4.24 4.38
N ALA A 324 10.03 -4.30 3.83
CA ALA A 324 10.68 -3.13 3.24
C ALA A 324 9.88 -2.55 2.06
N LEU A 325 9.34 -3.41 1.20
CA LEU A 325 8.46 -3.03 0.10
C LEU A 325 7.20 -2.32 0.63
N LEU A 326 6.51 -2.91 1.61
CA LEU A 326 5.30 -2.35 2.21
C LEU A 326 5.56 -0.97 2.84
N LEU A 327 6.66 -0.83 3.58
CA LEU A 327 7.02 0.43 4.23
C LEU A 327 7.41 1.52 3.22
N ARG A 328 8.12 1.17 2.14
CA ARG A 328 8.51 2.09 1.06
C ARG A 328 7.31 2.54 0.23
N ALA A 329 6.39 1.63 -0.08
CA ALA A 329 5.15 1.96 -0.79
C ALA A 329 4.19 2.83 0.04
N GLY A 330 4.27 2.71 1.37
CA GLY A 330 3.47 3.45 2.33
C GLY A 330 2.25 2.68 2.85
N ALA A 331 1.67 3.23 3.93
CA ALA A 331 0.49 2.69 4.59
C ALA A 331 -0.79 3.05 3.82
N LEU A 332 -1.68 2.07 3.68
CA LEU A 332 -3.03 2.32 3.17
C LEU A 332 -3.82 3.19 4.16
N PRO A 333 -4.58 4.17 3.68
CA PRO A 333 -5.40 5.02 4.54
C PRO A 333 -6.56 4.26 5.17
N ALA A 334 -7.01 3.17 4.54
CA ALA A 334 -8.05 2.28 5.03
C ALA A 334 -7.72 0.82 4.70
N PRO A 335 -8.26 -0.14 5.46
CA PRO A 335 -8.22 -1.54 5.10
C PRO A 335 -8.89 -1.79 3.74
N LEU A 336 -8.42 -2.83 3.04
CA LEU A 336 -9.02 -3.29 1.80
C LEU A 336 -9.68 -4.65 2.02
N SER A 337 -10.93 -4.80 1.57
CA SER A 337 -11.61 -6.08 1.50
C SER A 337 -11.70 -6.56 0.05
N ILE A 338 -11.51 -7.85 -0.19
CA ILE A 338 -11.61 -8.45 -1.52
C ILE A 338 -13.06 -8.86 -1.72
N LEU A 339 -13.77 -8.18 -2.64
CA LEU A 339 -15.15 -8.50 -2.98
C LEU A 339 -15.23 -9.61 -4.02
N GLU A 340 -14.34 -9.58 -4.99
CA GLU A 340 -14.31 -10.55 -6.07
C GLU A 340 -12.86 -10.85 -6.48
N GLU A 341 -12.60 -12.12 -6.73
CA GLU A 341 -11.33 -12.61 -7.23
C GLU A 341 -11.59 -13.57 -8.39
N ARG A 342 -10.93 -13.29 -9.50
CA ARG A 342 -10.92 -14.19 -10.67
C ARG A 342 -9.48 -14.42 -11.09
N THR A 343 -9.03 -15.65 -11.03
CA THR A 343 -7.72 -16.04 -11.51
C THR A 343 -7.86 -16.79 -12.83
N VAL A 344 -7.17 -16.31 -13.86
CA VAL A 344 -7.08 -16.97 -15.17
C VAL A 344 -5.74 -17.69 -15.20
N GLY A 345 -5.80 -19.01 -15.30
CA GLY A 345 -4.60 -19.85 -15.40
C GLY A 345 -3.84 -19.58 -16.71
N PRO A 346 -2.51 -19.62 -16.70
CA PRO A 346 -1.67 -19.36 -17.89
C PRO A 346 -1.91 -20.34 -19.02
N GLY A 347 -2.44 -21.53 -18.74
CA GLY A 347 -2.73 -22.55 -19.75
C GLY A 347 -3.82 -22.13 -20.73
N LEU A 348 -4.91 -21.48 -20.27
CA LEU A 348 -5.99 -21.00 -21.13
C LEU A 348 -5.52 -19.94 -22.11
N GLY A 349 -4.62 -19.07 -21.68
CA GLY A 349 -4.02 -18.05 -22.54
C GLY A 349 -3.09 -18.66 -23.60
N ALA A 350 -2.26 -19.62 -23.22
CA ALA A 350 -1.34 -20.31 -24.12
C ALA A 350 -2.10 -21.05 -25.24
N ASP A 351 -3.19 -21.74 -24.91
CA ASP A 351 -4.04 -22.44 -25.90
C ASP A 351 -4.69 -21.45 -26.88
N SER A 352 -5.16 -20.31 -26.39
CA SER A 352 -5.75 -19.24 -27.22
C SER A 352 -4.74 -18.62 -28.16
N ILE A 353 -3.50 -18.38 -27.68
CA ILE A 353 -2.39 -17.89 -28.52
C ILE A 353 -2.02 -18.91 -29.58
N ALA A 354 -1.88 -20.18 -29.23
CA ALA A 354 -1.55 -21.25 -30.18
C ALA A 354 -2.62 -21.40 -31.28
N ALA A 355 -3.90 -21.37 -30.88
CA ALA A 355 -5.01 -21.41 -31.84
C ALA A 355 -5.00 -20.17 -32.76
N GLY A 356 -4.77 -18.99 -32.22
CA GLY A 356 -4.65 -17.73 -32.97
C GLY A 356 -3.48 -17.73 -33.96
N GLN A 357 -2.32 -18.23 -33.54
CA GLN A 357 -1.15 -18.38 -34.42
C GLN A 357 -1.42 -19.33 -35.60
N ILE A 358 -2.02 -20.50 -35.32
CA ILE A 358 -2.37 -21.47 -36.36
C ILE A 358 -3.38 -20.85 -37.34
N ALA A 359 -4.43 -20.20 -36.83
CA ALA A 359 -5.42 -19.54 -37.66
C ALA A 359 -4.80 -18.41 -38.53
N SER A 360 -3.89 -17.64 -38.00
CA SER A 360 -3.18 -16.58 -38.73
C SER A 360 -2.30 -17.14 -39.85
N ILE A 361 -1.58 -18.25 -39.60
CA ILE A 361 -0.75 -18.92 -40.60
C ILE A 361 -1.62 -19.48 -41.71
N ILE A 362 -2.71 -20.15 -41.36
CA ILE A 362 -3.69 -20.69 -42.35
C ILE A 362 -4.26 -19.57 -43.21
N GLY A 363 -4.67 -18.45 -42.56
CA GLY A 363 -5.20 -17.29 -43.26
C GLY A 363 -4.18 -16.67 -44.24
N LEU A 364 -2.92 -16.51 -43.77
CA LEU A 364 -1.84 -16.00 -44.64
C LEU A 364 -1.61 -16.91 -45.86
N VAL A 365 -1.51 -18.23 -45.63
CA VAL A 365 -1.32 -19.21 -46.71
C VAL A 365 -2.48 -19.19 -47.68
N ALA A 366 -3.72 -19.11 -47.19
CA ALA A 366 -4.92 -19.03 -48.03
C ALA A 366 -4.92 -17.76 -48.91
N VAL A 367 -4.53 -16.61 -48.34
CA VAL A 367 -4.40 -15.36 -49.11
C VAL A 367 -3.31 -15.48 -50.17
N LEU A 368 -2.15 -16.05 -49.84
CA LEU A 368 -1.07 -16.25 -50.84
C LEU A 368 -1.48 -17.16 -51.97
N ILE A 369 -2.20 -18.27 -51.68
CA ILE A 369 -2.73 -19.17 -52.69
C ILE A 369 -3.76 -18.44 -53.57
N PHE A 370 -4.72 -17.74 -52.94
CA PHE A 370 -5.74 -16.98 -53.68
C PHE A 370 -5.09 -15.96 -54.60
N MET A 371 -4.13 -15.18 -54.11
CA MET A 371 -3.41 -14.19 -54.92
C MET A 371 -2.60 -14.87 -56.05
N GLY A 372 -1.94 -16.00 -55.77
CA GLY A 372 -1.21 -16.76 -56.78
C GLY A 372 -2.12 -17.32 -57.90
N VAL A 373 -3.29 -17.82 -57.52
CA VAL A 373 -4.28 -18.34 -58.51
C VAL A 373 -4.92 -17.22 -59.32
N THR A 374 -5.24 -16.09 -58.64
CA THR A 374 -5.93 -14.97 -59.31
C THR A 374 -5.01 -14.16 -60.21
N TYR A 375 -3.78 -13.88 -59.77
CA TYR A 375 -2.83 -13.01 -60.47
C TYR A 375 -1.71 -13.77 -61.18
N GLY A 376 -1.40 -15.02 -60.80
CA GLY A 376 -0.40 -15.83 -61.47
C GLY A 376 -0.82 -16.39 -62.82
N ARG A 377 -2.12 -16.29 -63.12
CA ARG A 377 -2.73 -16.71 -64.40
C ARG A 377 -2.77 -15.60 -65.47
N PHE A 378 -2.40 -14.38 -65.08
CA PHE A 378 -2.23 -13.21 -65.94
C PHE A 378 -0.75 -12.79 -65.95
#